data_0830a7055367b2b1826b40072dbc2b3d
#
_entry.id   0830a7055367b2b1826b40072dbc2b3d
#
_cell.length_a   1.000
_cell.length_b   1.000
_cell.length_c   1.000
_cell.angle_alpha   90.00
_cell.angle_beta   90.00
_cell.angle_gamma   90.00
#
_symmetry.space_group_name_H-M   'P 1'
#
loop_
_entity.id
_entity.type
_entity.pdbx_description
1 polymer ?
#
loop_
_entity_poly.entity_id
_entity_poly.type
_entity_poly.pdbx_seq_one_letter_code
_entity_poly.pdbx_strand_id
1 'polypeptide(L)'
;GVFSKAEDLGSRAMLEKATELFWYPSEVDVSIRPGWFYHAEEDSKVKSLKHLADIYFQSVGYNSVLLLNIPPDRRGLINEADVQRLNEFAAYREKIFTNNRVEKGRKDWEAVSGSETVYSLKPESEINVVMLQEDITKGQRVESFTVEALTEQGWQEVAKGTTVGYKRMVRFPAVKATQLRVKINECRLTAHISQVAAYYADPLEEENRTENWNNLPRASWKQVAASPLTIDLGKSVTLASFTYAPSKAEAKPTMAFRYKFFVSMDGKHWKEVPA
;
A
#
# COMPACT_ATOMS: atom_id res chain seq x y z
N GLY A 1 -2.07 22.35 -17.49
CA GLY A 1 -1.14 21.33 -17.01
C GLY A 1 -1.85 19.99 -16.98
N VAL A 2 -1.19 18.95 -17.46
CA VAL A 2 -1.68 17.57 -17.38
C VAL A 2 -1.43 17.11 -15.94
N PHE A 3 -2.48 17.03 -15.13
CA PHE A 3 -2.36 16.62 -13.76
C PHE A 3 -2.70 15.13 -13.57
N SER A 4 -1.82 14.43 -12.93
CA SER A 4 -1.93 13.31 -11.99
C SER A 4 -2.87 12.13 -12.26
N LYS A 5 -3.63 12.06 -13.35
CA LYS A 5 -4.47 10.91 -13.71
C LYS A 5 -4.02 10.14 -14.94
N ALA A 6 -2.91 10.55 -15.55
CA ALA A 6 -2.34 9.81 -16.65
C ALA A 6 -1.52 8.64 -16.09
N GLU A 7 -1.90 7.42 -16.42
CA GLU A 7 -1.21 6.19 -15.99
C GLU A 7 0.23 6.11 -16.51
N ASP A 8 0.53 6.89 -17.55
CA ASP A 8 1.84 6.95 -18.22
C ASP A 8 2.65 8.21 -17.87
N LEU A 9 2.28 8.94 -16.81
CA LEU A 9 2.97 10.18 -16.42
C LEU A 9 4.47 9.93 -16.23
N GLY A 10 5.29 10.73 -16.97
CA GLY A 10 6.74 10.58 -17.00
C GLY A 10 7.25 9.44 -17.88
N SER A 11 6.38 8.75 -18.61
CA SER A 11 6.79 7.78 -19.63
C SER A 11 7.61 8.42 -20.73
N ARG A 12 8.44 7.63 -21.40
CA ARG A 12 9.26 8.08 -22.52
C ARG A 12 8.40 8.70 -23.63
N ALA A 13 7.32 8.03 -23.98
CA ALA A 13 6.40 8.48 -25.03
C ALA A 13 5.71 9.82 -24.71
N MET A 14 5.45 10.07 -23.42
CA MET A 14 4.90 11.35 -22.97
C MET A 14 5.98 12.44 -22.98
N LEU A 15 7.18 12.14 -22.49
CA LEU A 15 8.29 13.08 -22.40
C LEU A 15 8.78 13.54 -23.78
N GLU A 16 8.79 12.66 -24.78
CA GLU A 16 9.15 12.99 -26.17
C GLU A 16 8.21 14.04 -26.80
N LYS A 17 6.97 14.12 -26.35
CA LYS A 17 5.96 15.07 -26.84
C LYS A 17 5.87 16.34 -26.00
N ALA A 18 6.58 16.39 -24.88
CA ALA A 18 6.52 17.52 -23.97
C ALA A 18 7.29 18.71 -24.52
N THR A 19 6.66 19.88 -24.54
CA THR A 19 7.28 21.17 -24.92
C THR A 19 7.93 21.86 -23.72
N GLU A 20 7.46 21.56 -22.51
CA GLU A 20 7.95 22.11 -21.25
C GLU A 20 7.99 21.02 -20.20
N LEU A 21 8.99 21.06 -19.33
CA LEU A 21 9.14 20.18 -18.20
C LEU A 21 9.32 21.02 -16.93
N PHE A 22 8.71 20.59 -15.86
CA PHE A 22 8.96 21.12 -14.51
C PHE A 22 9.07 19.98 -13.52
N TRP A 23 9.86 20.20 -12.48
CA TRP A 23 10.04 19.21 -11.46
C TRP A 23 8.81 19.13 -10.56
N TYR A 24 8.24 17.93 -10.44
CA TYR A 24 7.08 17.64 -9.63
C TYR A 24 7.27 16.29 -8.91
N PRO A 25 7.65 16.30 -7.63
CA PRO A 25 7.87 15.05 -6.89
C PRO A 25 6.57 14.29 -6.72
N SER A 26 6.65 12.97 -6.82
CA SER A 26 5.52 12.10 -6.50
C SER A 26 5.29 12.09 -4.99
N GLU A 27 4.06 12.36 -4.58
CA GLU A 27 3.62 12.34 -3.20
C GLU A 27 2.37 11.47 -3.05
N VAL A 28 2.36 10.64 -2.02
CA VAL A 28 1.19 9.84 -1.61
C VAL A 28 0.65 10.46 -0.33
N ASP A 29 -0.48 11.14 -0.46
CA ASP A 29 -1.16 11.83 0.64
C ASP A 29 -2.30 10.95 1.16
N VAL A 30 -2.23 10.57 2.44
CA VAL A 30 -3.17 9.64 3.07
C VAL A 30 -3.34 9.95 4.55
N SER A 31 -4.57 9.81 5.07
CA SER A 31 -4.82 9.96 6.49
C SER A 31 -4.65 8.63 7.23
N ILE A 32 -4.16 8.68 8.48
CA ILE A 32 -4.12 7.52 9.38
C ILE A 32 -5.53 7.05 9.77
N ARG A 33 -6.53 7.90 9.67
CA ARG A 33 -7.95 7.67 9.98
C ARG A 33 -8.78 7.54 8.69
N PRO A 34 -10.07 7.16 8.76
CA PRO A 34 -10.95 7.11 7.58
C PRO A 34 -11.09 8.47 6.89
N GLY A 35 -11.19 9.56 7.67
CA GLY A 35 -11.28 10.94 7.18
C GLY A 35 -10.02 11.76 7.46
N TRP A 36 -10.06 13.04 7.06
CA TRP A 36 -8.95 14.00 7.21
C TRP A 36 -8.96 14.71 8.57
N PHE A 37 -10.09 14.68 9.26
CA PHE A 37 -10.29 15.35 10.55
C PHE A 37 -10.54 14.30 11.64
N TYR A 38 -10.36 14.74 12.89
CA TYR A 38 -10.59 13.90 14.04
C TYR A 38 -12.08 13.72 14.34
N HIS A 39 -12.49 12.47 14.53
CA HIS A 39 -13.79 12.08 15.07
C HIS A 39 -13.58 10.99 16.14
N ALA A 40 -14.12 11.21 17.36
CA ALA A 40 -13.90 10.30 18.47
C ALA A 40 -14.46 8.87 18.22
N GLU A 41 -15.55 8.77 17.46
CA GLU A 41 -16.16 7.50 17.03
C GLU A 41 -15.29 6.70 16.06
N GLU A 42 -14.19 7.29 15.57
CA GLU A 42 -13.23 6.66 14.68
C GLU A 42 -11.95 6.20 15.38
N ASP A 43 -11.84 6.32 16.71
CA ASP A 43 -10.64 5.90 17.46
C ASP A 43 -10.31 4.41 17.26
N SER A 44 -11.34 3.57 17.11
CA SER A 44 -11.17 2.16 16.74
C SER A 44 -10.87 1.90 15.27
N LYS A 45 -10.92 2.92 14.40
CA LYS A 45 -10.76 2.81 12.94
C LYS A 45 -9.42 3.34 12.43
N VAL A 46 -8.49 3.64 13.32
CA VAL A 46 -7.09 3.98 12.96
C VAL A 46 -6.50 2.86 12.08
N LYS A 47 -5.89 3.16 10.95
CA LYS A 47 -5.34 2.15 10.02
C LYS A 47 -4.49 1.11 10.74
N SER A 48 -4.64 -0.16 10.37
CA SER A 48 -3.87 -1.26 10.93
C SER A 48 -2.37 -1.10 10.65
N LEU A 49 -1.53 -1.75 11.44
CA LEU A 49 -0.09 -1.78 11.19
C LEU A 49 0.22 -2.32 9.79
N LYS A 50 -0.46 -3.41 9.39
CA LYS A 50 -0.32 -3.97 8.05
C LYS A 50 -0.67 -2.96 6.97
N HIS A 51 -1.79 -2.25 7.12
CA HIS A 51 -2.22 -1.24 6.13
C HIS A 51 -1.19 -0.10 6.01
N LEU A 52 -0.66 0.41 7.13
CA LEU A 52 0.39 1.44 7.11
C LEU A 52 1.70 0.91 6.48
N ALA A 53 2.08 -0.33 6.77
CA ALA A 53 3.23 -0.96 6.15
C ALA A 53 3.04 -1.11 4.64
N ASP A 54 1.86 -1.54 4.17
CA ASP A 54 1.56 -1.65 2.74
C ASP A 54 1.60 -0.28 2.05
N ILE A 55 1.04 0.76 2.66
CA ILE A 55 1.14 2.15 2.17
C ILE A 55 2.61 2.57 2.06
N TYR A 56 3.42 2.31 3.07
CA TYR A 56 4.85 2.65 3.06
C TYR A 56 5.60 1.98 1.93
N PHE A 57 5.43 0.69 1.76
CA PHE A 57 6.09 -0.05 0.67
C PHE A 57 5.60 0.37 -0.70
N GLN A 58 4.33 0.79 -0.84
CA GLN A 58 3.75 1.23 -2.10
C GLN A 58 3.95 2.73 -2.40
N SER A 59 4.42 3.52 -1.44
CA SER A 59 4.76 4.93 -1.62
C SER A 59 6.28 5.14 -1.60
N VAL A 60 6.89 5.08 -0.42
CA VAL A 60 8.35 5.25 -0.24
C VAL A 60 9.13 4.18 -0.99
N GLY A 61 8.61 2.95 -1.05
CA GLY A 61 9.19 1.85 -1.82
C GLY A 61 9.02 1.98 -3.33
N TYR A 62 8.26 2.96 -3.80
CA TYR A 62 8.02 3.28 -5.21
C TYR A 62 8.46 4.70 -5.56
N ASN A 63 9.49 5.19 -4.88
CA ASN A 63 10.13 6.47 -5.20
C ASN A 63 9.26 7.71 -4.94
N SER A 64 8.24 7.58 -4.05
CA SER A 64 7.36 8.66 -3.68
C SER A 64 7.59 9.14 -2.25
N VAL A 65 7.21 10.36 -1.93
CA VAL A 65 7.08 10.84 -0.56
C VAL A 65 5.76 10.34 0.03
N LEU A 66 5.79 9.90 1.27
CA LEU A 66 4.57 9.61 2.02
C LEU A 66 4.25 10.80 2.94
N LEU A 67 3.13 11.46 2.68
CA LEU A 67 2.52 12.43 3.58
C LEU A 67 1.38 11.74 4.33
N LEU A 68 1.63 11.44 5.62
CA LEU A 68 0.65 10.79 6.48
C LEU A 68 -0.03 11.85 7.35
N ASN A 69 -1.30 12.13 7.07
CA ASN A 69 -2.11 13.03 7.89
C ASN A 69 -2.49 12.36 9.22
N ILE A 70 -2.27 13.08 10.31
CA ILE A 70 -2.59 12.68 11.68
C ILE A 70 -3.37 13.84 12.29
N PRO A 71 -4.71 13.78 12.30
CA PRO A 71 -5.51 14.89 12.76
C PRO A 71 -5.43 15.05 14.28
N PRO A 72 -5.22 16.28 14.80
CA PRO A 72 -5.29 16.53 16.23
C PRO A 72 -6.72 16.35 16.74
N ASP A 73 -6.87 15.87 17.97
CA ASP A 73 -8.14 15.79 18.66
C ASP A 73 -8.61 17.17 19.17
N ARG A 74 -9.76 17.20 19.86
CA ARG A 74 -10.33 18.48 20.36
C ARG A 74 -9.50 19.15 21.46
N ARG A 75 -8.53 18.43 22.05
CA ARG A 75 -7.54 18.99 23.01
C ARG A 75 -6.36 19.67 22.28
N GLY A 76 -6.26 19.55 20.96
CA GLY A 76 -5.10 19.97 20.18
C GLY A 76 -3.92 19.02 20.27
N LEU A 77 -4.14 17.78 20.70
CA LEU A 77 -3.14 16.72 20.84
C LEU A 77 -3.39 15.60 19.82
N ILE A 78 -2.36 14.81 19.53
CA ILE A 78 -2.55 13.56 18.80
C ILE A 78 -3.22 12.58 19.77
N ASN A 79 -4.30 11.93 19.30
CA ASN A 79 -5.04 10.95 20.10
C ASN A 79 -4.17 9.74 20.43
N GLU A 80 -4.38 9.14 21.59
CA GLU A 80 -3.58 8.03 22.11
C GLU A 80 -3.59 6.81 21.19
N ALA A 81 -4.70 6.53 20.50
CA ALA A 81 -4.79 5.44 19.52
C ALA A 81 -3.89 5.68 18.30
N ASP A 82 -3.80 6.92 17.83
CA ASP A 82 -2.91 7.30 16.73
C ASP A 82 -1.45 7.22 17.17
N VAL A 83 -1.13 7.71 18.38
CA VAL A 83 0.24 7.62 18.96
C VAL A 83 0.70 6.18 19.07
N GLN A 84 -0.15 5.29 19.61
CA GLN A 84 0.16 3.88 19.72
C GLN A 84 0.48 3.29 18.33
N ARG A 85 -0.39 3.53 17.36
CA ARG A 85 -0.21 3.00 16.00
C ARG A 85 1.05 3.53 15.32
N LEU A 86 1.38 4.79 15.51
CA LEU A 86 2.61 5.38 14.99
C LEU A 86 3.86 4.74 15.60
N ASN A 87 3.84 4.47 16.91
CA ASN A 87 4.94 3.81 17.59
C ASN A 87 5.13 2.36 17.10
N GLU A 88 4.03 1.61 16.91
CA GLU A 88 4.06 0.26 16.34
C GLU A 88 4.65 0.29 14.91
N PHE A 89 4.22 1.23 14.10
CA PHE A 89 4.72 1.39 12.74
C PHE A 89 6.20 1.81 12.70
N ALA A 90 6.62 2.70 13.58
CA ALA A 90 8.03 3.09 13.71
C ALA A 90 8.90 1.89 14.11
N ALA A 91 8.50 1.14 15.14
CA ALA A 91 9.20 -0.04 15.60
C ALA A 91 9.30 -1.13 14.53
N TYR A 92 8.22 -1.38 13.78
CA TYR A 92 8.21 -2.33 12.66
C TYR A 92 9.22 -1.95 11.58
N ARG A 93 9.23 -0.69 11.16
CA ARG A 93 10.19 -0.19 10.17
C ARG A 93 11.63 -0.26 10.68
N GLU A 94 11.86 0.15 11.91
CA GLU A 94 13.18 0.11 12.54
C GLU A 94 13.72 -1.33 12.55
N LYS A 95 12.91 -2.29 12.99
CA LYS A 95 13.27 -3.72 12.99
C LYS A 95 13.72 -4.21 11.62
N ILE A 96 13.02 -3.81 10.54
CA ILE A 96 13.37 -4.20 9.17
C ILE A 96 14.69 -3.56 8.74
N PHE A 97 14.78 -2.23 8.79
CA PHE A 97 15.81 -1.48 8.07
C PHE A 97 17.13 -1.32 8.84
N THR A 98 17.18 -1.65 10.13
CA THR A 98 18.45 -1.71 10.87
C THR A 98 19.26 -2.96 10.57
N ASN A 99 18.66 -4.00 10.03
CA ASN A 99 19.32 -5.29 9.80
C ASN A 99 19.47 -5.62 8.30
N ASN A 100 20.31 -4.85 7.61
CA ASN A 100 20.68 -5.19 6.24
C ASN A 100 21.39 -6.54 6.18
N ARG A 101 20.87 -7.47 5.36
CA ARG A 101 21.44 -8.81 5.17
C ARG A 101 22.54 -8.87 4.14
N VAL A 102 22.70 -7.86 3.29
CA VAL A 102 23.83 -7.77 2.37
C VAL A 102 25.11 -7.52 3.19
N GLU A 103 26.14 -8.34 2.96
CA GLU A 103 27.46 -8.12 3.54
C GLU A 103 28.07 -6.82 3.01
N LYS A 104 29.09 -6.31 3.70
CA LYS A 104 29.85 -5.16 3.21
C LYS A 104 30.47 -5.49 1.86
N GLY A 105 29.87 -4.95 0.82
CA GLY A 105 30.29 -5.12 -0.56
C GLY A 105 30.35 -3.79 -1.29
N ARG A 106 30.42 -3.87 -2.60
CA ARG A 106 30.44 -2.71 -3.49
C ARG A 106 29.20 -1.85 -3.23
N LYS A 107 29.43 -0.61 -2.82
CA LYS A 107 28.35 0.30 -2.45
C LYS A 107 27.66 0.92 -3.66
N ASP A 108 28.42 1.14 -4.71
CA ASP A 108 27.99 1.80 -5.94
C ASP A 108 28.62 1.10 -7.15
N TRP A 109 27.90 1.07 -8.25
CA TRP A 109 28.35 0.56 -9.53
C TRP A 109 27.62 1.21 -10.70
N GLU A 110 28.33 1.27 -11.82
CA GLU A 110 27.77 1.74 -13.08
C GLU A 110 27.22 0.54 -13.84
N ALA A 111 26.02 0.70 -14.37
CA ALA A 111 25.31 -0.33 -15.11
C ALA A 111 24.89 0.17 -16.48
N VAL A 112 25.03 -0.69 -17.48
CA VAL A 112 24.39 -0.57 -18.77
C VAL A 112 23.37 -1.70 -18.92
N SER A 113 22.52 -1.63 -19.95
CA SER A 113 21.55 -2.71 -20.20
C SER A 113 22.27 -4.07 -20.29
N GLY A 114 21.76 -5.03 -19.56
CA GLY A 114 22.33 -6.38 -19.42
C GLY A 114 23.39 -6.53 -18.32
N SER A 115 23.80 -5.46 -17.63
CA SER A 115 24.75 -5.55 -16.51
C SER A 115 24.15 -6.29 -15.32
N GLU A 116 24.98 -7.06 -14.61
CA GLU A 116 24.61 -7.71 -13.36
C GLU A 116 25.70 -7.57 -12.29
N THR A 117 25.30 -7.63 -11.04
CA THR A 117 26.21 -7.65 -9.88
C THR A 117 25.68 -8.62 -8.84
N VAL A 118 26.60 -9.38 -8.25
CA VAL A 118 26.30 -10.34 -7.19
C VAL A 118 26.75 -9.79 -5.85
N TYR A 119 25.91 -9.96 -4.84
CA TYR A 119 26.14 -9.57 -3.45
C TYR A 119 26.09 -10.79 -2.54
N SER A 120 27.07 -10.96 -1.68
CA SER A 120 27.01 -11.95 -0.61
C SER A 120 26.03 -11.51 0.46
N LEU A 121 25.27 -12.46 0.97
CA LEU A 121 24.39 -12.27 2.13
C LEU A 121 25.07 -12.80 3.38
N LYS A 122 24.77 -12.21 4.53
CA LYS A 122 25.22 -12.73 5.83
C LYS A 122 24.76 -14.19 6.00
N PRO A 123 25.49 -15.01 6.74
CA PRO A 123 25.10 -16.41 6.99
C PRO A 123 23.65 -16.53 7.49
N GLU A 124 22.97 -17.62 7.11
CA GLU A 124 21.60 -17.93 7.50
C GLU A 124 20.59 -16.81 7.18
N SER A 125 20.84 -16.05 6.12
CA SER A 125 19.93 -14.94 5.76
C SER A 125 18.64 -15.46 5.14
N GLU A 126 17.55 -15.14 5.79
CA GLU A 126 16.21 -15.14 5.21
C GLU A 126 15.85 -13.73 4.78
N ILE A 127 15.34 -13.56 3.57
CA ILE A 127 15.01 -12.27 2.98
C ILE A 127 13.64 -12.32 2.28
N ASN A 128 12.93 -11.21 2.30
CA ASN A 128 11.68 -11.03 1.56
C ASN A 128 11.47 -9.57 1.08
N VAL A 129 12.48 -8.72 1.27
CA VAL A 129 12.52 -7.35 0.79
C VAL A 129 13.90 -7.05 0.22
N VAL A 130 13.95 -6.51 -0.99
CA VAL A 130 15.17 -5.93 -1.57
C VAL A 130 14.93 -4.46 -1.85
N MET A 131 15.91 -3.63 -1.50
CA MET A 131 15.93 -2.19 -1.77
C MET A 131 17.05 -1.87 -2.74
N LEU A 132 16.71 -1.14 -3.79
CA LEU A 132 17.63 -0.58 -4.78
C LEU A 132 17.53 0.95 -4.78
N GLN A 133 18.67 1.61 -4.98
CA GLN A 133 18.72 3.08 -5.14
C GLN A 133 19.68 3.43 -6.26
N GLU A 134 19.28 4.42 -7.07
CA GLU A 134 20.20 5.13 -7.98
C GLU A 134 20.73 6.41 -7.34
N ASP A 135 21.90 6.84 -7.76
CA ASP A 135 22.37 8.20 -7.53
C ASP A 135 21.61 9.15 -8.49
N ILE A 136 20.49 9.67 -8.02
CA ILE A 136 19.60 10.51 -8.83
C ILE A 136 20.23 11.86 -9.20
N THR A 137 21.35 12.25 -8.59
CA THR A 137 22.11 13.46 -9.04
C THR A 137 22.69 13.25 -10.42
N LYS A 138 22.86 12.00 -10.85
CA LYS A 138 23.26 11.59 -12.19
C LYS A 138 22.09 11.17 -13.07
N GLY A 139 20.87 11.22 -12.53
CA GLY A 139 19.60 10.91 -13.19
C GLY A 139 19.07 9.50 -12.88
N GLN A 140 17.75 9.37 -12.95
CA GLN A 140 17.05 8.09 -12.92
C GLN A 140 17.12 7.46 -14.28
N ARG A 141 17.74 6.30 -14.43
CA ARG A 141 18.07 5.71 -15.74
C ARG A 141 17.66 4.26 -15.91
N VAL A 142 17.47 3.51 -14.81
CA VAL A 142 16.98 2.13 -14.86
C VAL A 142 15.53 2.11 -15.36
N GLU A 143 15.26 1.27 -16.35
CA GLU A 143 13.92 1.06 -16.91
C GLU A 143 13.35 -0.31 -16.59
N SER A 144 14.20 -1.33 -16.41
CA SER A 144 13.79 -2.62 -15.90
C SER A 144 14.94 -3.35 -15.22
N PHE A 145 14.60 -4.11 -14.19
CA PHE A 145 15.55 -4.90 -13.43
C PHE A 145 14.95 -6.23 -12.97
N THR A 146 15.84 -7.19 -12.70
CA THR A 146 15.50 -8.48 -12.10
C THR A 146 16.37 -8.71 -10.88
N VAL A 147 15.79 -9.32 -9.85
CA VAL A 147 16.48 -9.76 -8.64
C VAL A 147 16.38 -11.27 -8.54
N GLU A 148 17.51 -11.93 -8.38
CA GLU A 148 17.61 -13.36 -8.17
C GLU A 148 18.32 -13.65 -6.84
N ALA A 149 17.89 -14.70 -6.16
CA ALA A 149 18.50 -15.18 -4.93
C ALA A 149 19.12 -16.57 -5.15
N LEU A 150 20.33 -16.81 -4.63
CA LEU A 150 20.98 -18.11 -4.64
C LEU A 150 20.50 -18.89 -3.43
N THR A 151 19.59 -19.83 -3.67
CA THR A 151 19.04 -20.76 -2.69
C THR A 151 19.73 -22.13 -2.79
N GLU A 152 19.33 -23.08 -1.97
CA GLU A 152 19.78 -24.48 -2.09
C GLU A 152 19.42 -25.12 -3.46
N GLN A 153 18.40 -24.61 -4.14
CA GLN A 153 17.95 -25.06 -5.46
C GLN A 153 18.61 -24.30 -6.63
N GLY A 154 19.62 -23.47 -6.33
CA GLY A 154 20.28 -22.61 -7.30
C GLY A 154 19.67 -21.21 -7.40
N TRP A 155 20.02 -20.49 -8.46
CA TRP A 155 19.52 -19.15 -8.72
C TRP A 155 18.02 -19.15 -9.05
N GLN A 156 17.26 -18.39 -8.31
CA GLN A 156 15.81 -18.22 -8.51
C GLN A 156 15.48 -16.74 -8.65
N GLU A 157 14.68 -16.38 -9.67
CA GLU A 157 14.08 -15.07 -9.76
C GLU A 157 13.10 -14.88 -8.59
N VAL A 158 13.34 -13.87 -7.75
CA VAL A 158 12.49 -13.57 -6.59
C VAL A 158 11.69 -12.30 -6.81
N ALA A 159 12.19 -11.37 -7.62
CA ALA A 159 11.48 -10.14 -7.95
C ALA A 159 11.96 -9.54 -9.26
N LYS A 160 11.10 -8.72 -9.85
CA LYS A 160 11.40 -7.87 -11.00
C LYS A 160 10.67 -6.54 -10.86
N GLY A 161 11.15 -5.55 -11.54
CA GLY A 161 10.53 -4.23 -11.54
C GLY A 161 10.97 -3.39 -12.72
N THR A 162 10.40 -2.21 -12.79
CA THR A 162 10.70 -1.22 -13.84
C THR A 162 11.74 -0.23 -13.32
N THR A 163 11.32 0.93 -12.90
CA THR A 163 12.15 2.04 -12.47
C THR A 163 12.75 1.81 -11.09
N VAL A 164 13.99 2.25 -10.85
CA VAL A 164 14.61 2.26 -9.52
C VAL A 164 14.52 3.65 -8.89
N GLY A 165 15.17 4.65 -9.46
CA GLY A 165 15.18 6.02 -8.96
C GLY A 165 15.79 6.18 -7.58
N TYR A 166 15.28 7.14 -6.80
CA TYR A 166 15.79 7.42 -5.46
C TYR A 166 15.67 6.22 -4.51
N LYS A 167 14.53 5.48 -4.57
CA LYS A 167 14.32 4.29 -3.73
C LYS A 167 13.27 3.36 -4.31
N ARG A 168 13.67 2.15 -4.61
CA ARG A 168 12.77 1.07 -5.01
C ARG A 168 12.88 -0.08 -4.03
N MET A 169 11.75 -0.48 -3.46
CA MET A 169 11.63 -1.67 -2.64
C MET A 169 10.73 -2.68 -3.35
N VAL A 170 11.17 -3.92 -3.40
CA VAL A 170 10.38 -5.04 -3.91
C VAL A 170 10.20 -6.08 -2.82
N ARG A 171 8.96 -6.55 -2.64
CA ARG A 171 8.60 -7.60 -1.69
C ARG A 171 8.31 -8.89 -2.43
N PHE A 172 8.67 -10.01 -1.83
CA PHE A 172 8.47 -11.34 -2.37
C PHE A 172 8.30 -12.37 -1.23
N PRO A 173 7.84 -13.60 -1.50
CA PRO A 173 7.82 -14.67 -0.51
C PRO A 173 9.21 -14.89 0.10
N ALA A 174 9.27 -15.11 1.41
CA ALA A 174 10.54 -15.27 2.12
C ALA A 174 11.35 -16.43 1.56
N VAL A 175 12.63 -16.20 1.34
CA VAL A 175 13.59 -17.21 0.88
C VAL A 175 14.86 -17.18 1.72
N LYS A 176 15.44 -18.36 2.00
CA LYS A 176 16.78 -18.49 2.53
C LYS A 176 17.77 -18.47 1.37
N ALA A 177 18.74 -17.57 1.44
CA ALA A 177 19.69 -17.38 0.36
C ALA A 177 21.08 -17.00 0.89
N THR A 178 22.10 -17.35 0.11
CA THR A 178 23.50 -17.02 0.39
C THR A 178 24.02 -15.85 -0.43
N GLN A 179 23.40 -15.60 -1.59
CA GLN A 179 23.77 -14.51 -2.48
C GLN A 179 22.52 -13.90 -3.12
N LEU A 180 22.66 -12.64 -3.51
CA LEU A 180 21.68 -11.87 -4.26
C LEU A 180 22.31 -11.39 -5.56
N ARG A 181 21.66 -11.59 -6.70
CA ARG A 181 22.07 -11.04 -7.99
C ARG A 181 21.07 -10.01 -8.46
N VAL A 182 21.56 -8.83 -8.78
CA VAL A 182 20.77 -7.74 -9.37
C VAL A 182 21.19 -7.58 -10.81
N LYS A 183 20.22 -7.72 -11.72
CA LYS A 183 20.39 -7.51 -13.16
C LYS A 183 19.67 -6.24 -13.59
N ILE A 184 20.34 -5.35 -14.28
CA ILE A 184 19.72 -4.23 -14.95
C ILE A 184 19.42 -4.65 -16.38
N ASN A 185 18.15 -4.99 -16.63
CA ASN A 185 17.76 -5.52 -17.94
C ASN A 185 17.81 -4.40 -18.99
N GLU A 186 17.29 -3.22 -18.64
CA GLU A 186 17.27 -2.05 -19.52
C GLU A 186 17.54 -0.76 -18.75
N CYS A 187 18.29 0.14 -19.35
CA CYS A 187 18.50 1.50 -18.85
C CYS A 187 18.72 2.47 -20.03
N ARG A 188 18.43 3.75 -19.82
CA ARG A 188 18.49 4.78 -20.86
C ARG A 188 19.90 5.21 -21.17
N LEU A 189 20.77 5.23 -20.27
CA LEU A 189 22.19 5.58 -20.35
C LEU A 189 22.87 4.76 -19.26
N THR A 190 24.13 5.03 -18.99
CA THR A 190 24.79 4.43 -17.82
C THR A 190 24.02 4.78 -16.54
N ALA A 191 23.43 3.80 -15.88
CA ALA A 191 22.78 3.94 -14.60
C ALA A 191 23.81 3.87 -13.47
N HIS A 192 23.60 4.62 -12.42
CA HIS A 192 24.49 4.64 -11.24
C HIS A 192 23.73 4.08 -10.04
N ILE A 193 23.96 2.82 -9.72
CA ILE A 193 23.36 2.15 -8.57
C ILE A 193 24.15 2.54 -7.32
N SER A 194 23.54 3.30 -6.45
CA SER A 194 24.17 3.82 -5.23
C SER A 194 24.03 2.89 -4.02
N GLN A 195 22.97 2.07 -3.99
CA GLN A 195 22.74 1.12 -2.90
C GLN A 195 21.96 -0.10 -3.34
N VAL A 196 22.36 -1.25 -2.80
CA VAL A 196 21.57 -2.50 -2.80
C VAL A 196 21.55 -3.01 -1.36
N ALA A 197 20.36 -3.33 -0.86
CA ALA A 197 20.16 -3.87 0.47
C ALA A 197 19.08 -4.96 0.45
N ALA A 198 19.20 -5.90 1.36
CA ALA A 198 18.21 -6.97 1.53
C ALA A 198 17.77 -7.06 2.99
N TYR A 199 16.48 -7.28 3.22
CA TYR A 199 15.88 -7.29 4.54
C TYR A 199 14.89 -8.44 4.69
N TYR A 200 14.55 -8.71 5.93
CA TYR A 200 13.42 -9.54 6.29
C TYR A 200 12.38 -8.67 7.02
N ALA A 201 11.19 -8.67 6.50
CA ALA A 201 10.02 -8.04 7.11
C ALA A 201 9.10 -9.14 7.64
N ASP A 202 8.81 -9.13 8.94
CA ASP A 202 7.87 -10.10 9.50
C ASP A 202 6.53 -9.99 8.79
N PRO A 203 5.89 -11.11 8.44
CA PRO A 203 4.54 -11.10 7.90
C PRO A 203 3.58 -10.43 8.89
N LEU A 204 2.73 -9.56 8.38
CA LEU A 204 1.66 -8.93 9.15
C LEU A 204 0.32 -9.50 8.68
N GLU A 205 -0.46 -9.97 9.61
CA GLU A 205 -1.84 -10.37 9.36
C GLU A 205 -2.75 -9.16 9.41
N GLU A 206 -3.87 -9.23 8.68
CA GLU A 206 -4.94 -8.27 8.88
C GLU A 206 -5.40 -8.37 10.33
N GLU A 207 -5.39 -7.24 11.02
CA GLU A 207 -6.02 -7.18 12.32
C GLU A 207 -7.48 -7.60 12.12
N ASN A 208 -7.86 -8.73 12.71
CA ASN A 208 -9.27 -9.04 12.88
C ASN A 208 -9.83 -7.96 13.80
N ARG A 209 -10.03 -6.78 13.26
CA ARG A 209 -10.99 -5.87 13.84
C ARG A 209 -12.32 -6.57 13.66
N THR A 210 -12.64 -7.41 14.63
CA THR A 210 -14.02 -7.58 14.99
C THR A 210 -14.46 -6.18 15.42
N GLU A 211 -14.79 -5.33 14.44
CA GLU A 211 -15.89 -4.44 14.67
C GLU A 211 -16.92 -5.39 15.22
N ASN A 212 -17.28 -5.21 16.48
CA ASN A 212 -18.38 -5.93 17.11
C ASN A 212 -19.69 -5.43 16.44
N TRP A 213 -19.68 -5.42 15.12
CA TRP A 213 -20.86 -5.40 14.32
C TRP A 213 -21.46 -6.78 14.53
N ASN A 214 -22.33 -6.91 15.52
CA ASN A 214 -23.25 -8.01 15.56
C ASN A 214 -24.08 -7.93 14.27
N ASN A 215 -23.50 -8.43 13.18
CA ASN A 215 -24.20 -8.54 11.92
C ASN A 215 -25.46 -9.35 12.21
N LEU A 216 -26.59 -8.70 12.06
CA LEU A 216 -27.86 -9.38 12.25
C LEU A 216 -27.88 -10.60 11.33
N PRO A 217 -28.24 -11.79 11.84
CA PRO A 217 -28.28 -13.00 11.03
C PRO A 217 -29.22 -12.80 9.85
N ARG A 218 -28.70 -12.87 8.62
CA ARG A 218 -29.49 -12.68 7.40
C ARG A 218 -30.54 -13.78 7.17
N ALA A 219 -30.42 -14.90 7.85
CA ALA A 219 -31.32 -16.04 7.70
C ALA A 219 -32.81 -15.71 8.01
N SER A 220 -33.06 -14.69 8.84
CA SER A 220 -34.40 -14.22 9.17
C SER A 220 -34.91 -13.07 8.28
N TRP A 221 -34.07 -12.56 7.37
CA TRP A 221 -34.42 -11.42 6.56
C TRP A 221 -35.28 -11.84 5.39
N LYS A 222 -36.37 -11.10 5.12
CA LYS A 222 -37.23 -11.29 4.00
C LYS A 222 -37.29 -10.01 3.17
N GLN A 223 -36.96 -10.11 1.89
CA GLN A 223 -37.24 -9.03 0.97
C GLN A 223 -38.74 -8.97 0.72
N VAL A 224 -39.38 -7.90 1.14
CA VAL A 224 -40.83 -7.71 1.01
C VAL A 224 -41.20 -6.81 -0.16
N ALA A 225 -40.27 -5.99 -0.66
CA ALA A 225 -40.42 -5.22 -1.90
C ALA A 225 -39.08 -5.05 -2.59
N ALA A 226 -39.09 -4.93 -3.91
CA ALA A 226 -37.88 -4.71 -4.73
C ALA A 226 -37.66 -3.24 -5.07
N SER A 227 -38.69 -2.43 -5.13
CA SER A 227 -38.61 -1.00 -5.45
C SER A 227 -39.71 -0.22 -4.72
N PRO A 228 -39.34 0.61 -3.69
CA PRO A 228 -38.03 0.63 -3.09
C PRO A 228 -37.63 -0.71 -2.46
N LEU A 229 -36.33 -0.99 -2.42
CA LEU A 229 -35.86 -2.21 -1.76
C LEU A 229 -36.24 -2.17 -0.28
N THR A 230 -37.08 -3.09 0.13
CA THR A 230 -37.59 -3.20 1.51
C THR A 230 -37.27 -4.56 2.06
N ILE A 231 -36.65 -4.59 3.25
CA ILE A 231 -36.24 -5.81 3.95
C ILE A 231 -36.89 -5.83 5.33
N ASP A 232 -37.63 -6.89 5.61
CA ASP A 232 -38.13 -7.21 6.94
C ASP A 232 -37.05 -8.00 7.70
N LEU A 233 -36.65 -7.51 8.86
CA LEU A 233 -35.61 -8.12 9.69
C LEU A 233 -36.16 -9.24 10.60
N GLY A 234 -37.47 -9.47 10.57
CA GLY A 234 -38.16 -10.51 11.35
C GLY A 234 -38.38 -10.16 12.82
N LYS A 235 -37.75 -9.12 13.34
CA LYS A 235 -37.89 -8.60 14.70
C LYS A 235 -37.42 -7.16 14.80
N SER A 236 -37.87 -6.46 15.85
CA SER A 236 -37.35 -5.14 16.19
C SER A 236 -35.91 -5.24 16.68
N VAL A 237 -35.03 -4.44 16.11
CA VAL A 237 -33.59 -4.41 16.43
C VAL A 237 -33.07 -2.98 16.43
N THR A 238 -32.04 -2.73 17.22
CA THR A 238 -31.29 -1.46 17.11
C THR A 238 -30.24 -1.60 16.03
N LEU A 239 -30.28 -0.70 15.04
CA LEU A 239 -29.32 -0.63 13.96
C LEU A 239 -28.34 0.50 14.25
N ALA A 240 -27.04 0.22 14.25
CA ALA A 240 -25.97 1.21 14.36
C ALA A 240 -25.45 1.62 12.95
N SER A 241 -25.52 0.70 11.97
CA SER A 241 -25.11 0.95 10.59
C SER A 241 -25.74 -0.06 9.64
N PHE A 242 -25.61 0.21 8.34
CA PHE A 242 -25.86 -0.80 7.29
C PHE A 242 -24.74 -0.75 6.26
N THR A 243 -24.50 -1.87 5.60
CA THR A 243 -23.55 -1.98 4.50
C THR A 243 -24.26 -2.35 3.23
N TYR A 244 -24.06 -1.57 2.17
CA TYR A 244 -24.45 -1.90 0.81
C TYR A 244 -23.21 -2.37 0.04
N ALA A 245 -23.27 -3.58 -0.49
CA ALA A 245 -22.23 -4.12 -1.36
C ALA A 245 -22.84 -4.43 -2.72
N PRO A 246 -22.37 -3.83 -3.82
CA PRO A 246 -22.82 -4.16 -5.16
C PRO A 246 -22.48 -5.62 -5.50
N SER A 247 -23.34 -6.28 -6.26
CA SER A 247 -23.09 -7.64 -6.73
C SER A 247 -21.89 -7.69 -7.66
N LYS A 248 -20.97 -8.64 -7.44
CA LYS A 248 -19.82 -8.89 -8.33
C LYS A 248 -20.19 -9.68 -9.58
N ALA A 249 -21.45 -10.15 -9.70
CA ALA A 249 -21.89 -11.07 -10.75
C ALA A 249 -22.26 -10.38 -12.08
N GLU A 250 -22.30 -9.06 -12.13
CA GLU A 250 -22.66 -8.33 -13.35
C GLU A 250 -21.45 -7.67 -14.00
N ALA A 251 -21.34 -7.84 -15.33
CA ALA A 251 -20.26 -7.27 -16.13
C ALA A 251 -20.23 -5.71 -16.14
N LYS A 252 -21.29 -5.07 -15.67
CA LYS A 252 -21.39 -3.64 -15.38
C LYS A 252 -22.09 -3.50 -14.04
N PRO A 253 -21.37 -3.27 -12.94
CA PRO A 253 -22.01 -3.05 -11.65
C PRO A 253 -22.89 -1.79 -11.75
N THR A 254 -24.20 -1.98 -11.58
CA THR A 254 -25.14 -0.87 -11.36
C THR A 254 -24.91 -0.37 -9.94
N MET A 255 -24.05 0.64 -9.79
CA MET A 255 -23.85 1.29 -8.50
C MET A 255 -24.94 2.32 -8.30
N ALA A 256 -25.65 2.23 -7.17
CA ALA A 256 -26.53 3.31 -6.72
C ALA A 256 -25.64 4.46 -6.21
N PHE A 257 -25.57 5.55 -6.99
CA PHE A 257 -24.80 6.75 -6.61
C PHE A 257 -25.55 7.66 -5.65
N ARG A 258 -26.86 7.46 -5.52
CA ARG A 258 -27.72 8.21 -4.61
C ARG A 258 -28.75 7.26 -4.02
N TYR A 259 -28.81 7.22 -2.71
CA TYR A 259 -29.82 6.45 -1.98
C TYR A 259 -30.24 7.22 -0.73
N LYS A 260 -31.41 6.87 -0.23
CA LYS A 260 -31.92 7.28 1.08
C LYS A 260 -32.20 6.04 1.88
N PHE A 261 -31.90 6.09 3.15
CA PHE A 261 -32.12 4.98 4.07
C PHE A 261 -33.28 5.31 5.02
N PHE A 262 -34.21 4.42 5.12
CA PHE A 262 -35.37 4.58 5.99
C PHE A 262 -35.49 3.37 6.91
N VAL A 263 -35.99 3.61 8.14
CA VAL A 263 -36.34 2.56 9.10
C VAL A 263 -37.82 2.67 9.49
N SER A 264 -38.42 1.52 9.78
CA SER A 264 -39.80 1.43 10.23
C SER A 264 -39.95 0.35 11.29
N MET A 265 -40.83 0.57 12.25
CA MET A 265 -41.16 -0.42 13.28
C MET A 265 -42.42 -1.22 12.92
N ASP A 266 -43.23 -0.75 11.98
CA ASP A 266 -44.53 -1.33 11.65
C ASP A 266 -44.72 -1.58 10.15
N GLY A 267 -43.70 -1.25 9.33
CA GLY A 267 -43.76 -1.36 7.88
C GLY A 267 -44.69 -0.36 7.18
N LYS A 268 -45.29 0.59 7.93
CA LYS A 268 -46.19 1.62 7.43
C LYS A 268 -45.67 3.04 7.59
N HIS A 269 -45.03 3.31 8.72
CA HIS A 269 -44.50 4.60 9.05
C HIS A 269 -42.97 4.55 8.96
N TRP A 270 -42.41 5.31 8.02
CA TRP A 270 -40.99 5.25 7.70
C TRP A 270 -40.29 6.57 8.11
N LYS A 271 -39.18 6.43 8.79
CA LYS A 271 -38.32 7.55 9.20
C LYS A 271 -37.03 7.50 8.40
N GLU A 272 -36.69 8.62 7.72
CA GLU A 272 -35.40 8.77 7.06
C GLU A 272 -34.29 8.83 8.12
N VAL A 273 -33.22 8.07 7.90
CA VAL A 273 -32.02 8.13 8.71
C VAL A 273 -31.01 8.95 7.92
N PRO A 274 -30.55 10.11 8.43
CA PRO A 274 -29.56 10.91 7.74
C PRO A 274 -28.26 10.13 7.58
N ALA A 275 -27.61 10.32 6.43
CA ALA A 275 -26.32 9.72 6.10
C ALA A 275 -25.19 10.42 6.85
#